data_7297ca13a21cedf5b2177e6d3ae510d1
#
_entry.id   7297ca13a21cedf5b2177e6d3ae510d1
#
_cell.length_a   1.000
_cell.length_b   1.000
_cell.length_c   1.000
_cell.angle_alpha   90.00
_cell.angle_beta   90.00
_cell.angle_gamma   90.00
#
_symmetry.space_group_name_H-M   'P 1'
#
loop_
_entity.id
_entity.type
_entity.pdbx_description
1 polymer ?
#
loop_
_entity_poly.entity_id
_entity_poly.type
_entity_poly.pdbx_seq_one_letter_code
_entity_poly.pdbx_strand_id
1 'polypeptide(L)'
;MPPLEVLQEWEARQERVRREWGALGLSARIQTSVGPYPLRLEVWHLAREYAIHADDIEVPMTPRERQAQLRWRVAFGLFAAHEEGDPVDAEVDGDRVELRHRGRRYDLDFETFVAYLTNRPQQLKDPAERRLLRQLGATG
;
A
#
# COMPACT_ATOMS: atom_id res chain seq x y z
N MET A 1 8.81 8.32 27.90
CA MET A 1 9.28 9.38 26.97
C MET A 1 8.10 10.27 26.62
N PRO A 2 8.21 11.59 26.82
CA PRO A 2 7.16 12.53 26.44
C PRO A 2 6.87 12.46 24.93
N PRO A 3 5.62 12.72 24.49
CA PRO A 3 5.24 12.60 23.06
C PRO A 3 6.09 13.46 22.11
N LEU A 4 6.52 14.64 22.56
CA LEU A 4 7.37 15.52 21.75
C LEU A 4 8.77 14.92 21.51
N GLU A 5 9.36 14.29 22.50
CA GLU A 5 10.67 13.62 22.37
C GLU A 5 10.59 12.43 21.42
N VAL A 6 9.48 11.66 21.46
CA VAL A 6 9.23 10.56 20.51
C VAL A 6 9.18 11.09 19.08
N LEU A 7 8.46 12.20 18.87
CA LEU A 7 8.35 12.81 17.54
C LEU A 7 9.73 13.30 17.05
N GLN A 8 10.48 14.00 17.89
CA GLN A 8 11.82 14.49 17.55
C GLN A 8 12.79 13.35 17.22
N GLU A 9 12.76 12.27 17.99
CA GLU A 9 13.59 11.08 17.71
C GLU A 9 13.18 10.42 16.38
N TRP A 10 11.88 10.33 16.12
CA TRP A 10 11.38 9.79 14.86
C TRP A 10 11.82 10.63 13.66
N GLU A 11 11.68 11.95 13.73
CA GLU A 11 12.14 12.89 12.69
C GLU A 11 13.64 12.76 12.42
N ALA A 12 14.44 12.69 13.47
CA ALA A 12 15.89 12.51 13.35
C ALA A 12 16.28 11.19 12.70
N ARG A 13 15.55 10.10 13.00
CA ARG A 13 15.73 8.79 12.36
C ARG A 13 15.34 8.81 10.87
N GLN A 14 14.23 9.47 10.54
CA GLN A 14 13.78 9.61 9.15
C GLN A 14 14.80 10.39 8.31
N GLU A 15 15.34 11.48 8.84
CA GLU A 15 16.36 12.27 8.16
C GLU A 15 17.67 11.50 7.97
N ARG A 16 18.06 10.70 8.95
CA ARG A 16 19.23 9.82 8.83
C ARG A 16 19.03 8.78 7.73
N VAL A 17 17.88 8.10 7.69
CA VAL A 17 17.56 7.10 6.66
C VAL A 17 17.57 7.74 5.26
N ARG A 18 16.95 8.91 5.08
CA ARG A 18 16.98 9.63 3.80
C ARG A 18 18.40 9.91 3.35
N ARG A 19 19.24 10.36 4.24
CA ARG A 19 20.64 10.72 3.94
C ARG A 19 21.46 9.47 3.59
N GLU A 20 21.38 8.42 4.40
CA GLU A 20 22.12 7.17 4.20
C GLU A 20 21.68 6.45 2.94
N TRP A 21 20.38 6.31 2.73
CA TRP A 21 19.85 5.64 1.54
C TRP A 21 20.04 6.47 0.27
N GLY A 22 19.92 7.79 0.37
CA GLY A 22 20.22 8.69 -0.74
C GLY A 22 21.68 8.61 -1.20
N ALA A 23 22.61 8.43 -0.28
CA ALA A 23 24.02 8.23 -0.59
C ALA A 23 24.32 6.88 -1.25
N LEU A 24 23.55 5.82 -0.92
CA LEU A 24 23.71 4.49 -1.53
C LEU A 24 23.23 4.43 -2.97
N GLY A 25 22.19 5.18 -3.32
CA GLY A 25 21.52 5.13 -4.63
C GLY A 25 20.51 3.99 -4.77
N LEU A 26 19.58 4.14 -5.71
CA LEU A 26 18.42 3.24 -5.86
C LEU A 26 18.79 1.83 -6.35
N SER A 27 19.94 1.65 -6.99
CA SER A 27 20.43 0.34 -7.47
C SER A 27 21.12 -0.47 -6.37
N ALA A 28 21.40 0.12 -5.20
CA ALA A 28 22.01 -0.58 -4.07
C ALA A 28 21.11 -1.69 -3.53
N ARG A 29 21.72 -2.66 -2.88
CA ARG A 29 21.03 -3.68 -2.08
C ARG A 29 21.32 -3.42 -0.60
N ILE A 30 20.29 -3.54 0.22
CA ILE A 30 20.41 -3.42 1.68
C ILE A 30 20.07 -4.75 2.34
N GLN A 31 20.59 -4.97 3.53
CA GLN A 31 20.24 -6.13 4.34
C GLN A 31 18.89 -5.92 5.01
N THR A 32 17.98 -6.86 4.81
CA THR A 32 16.66 -6.90 5.45
C THR A 32 16.46 -8.20 6.21
N SER A 33 15.33 -8.36 6.88
CA SER A 33 14.94 -9.59 7.57
C SER A 33 14.84 -10.81 6.65
N VAL A 34 14.64 -10.59 5.35
CA VAL A 34 14.57 -11.65 4.33
C VAL A 34 15.85 -11.77 3.50
N GLY A 35 16.93 -11.09 3.91
CA GLY A 35 18.22 -11.09 3.22
C GLY A 35 18.49 -9.82 2.40
N PRO A 36 19.49 -9.87 1.49
CA PRO A 36 19.79 -8.72 0.62
C PRO A 36 18.61 -8.39 -0.30
N TYR A 37 18.17 -7.14 -0.29
CA TYR A 37 16.99 -6.67 -1.01
C TYR A 37 17.26 -5.35 -1.74
N PRO A 38 16.70 -5.12 -2.95
CA PRO A 38 16.90 -3.87 -3.68
C PRO A 38 16.32 -2.67 -2.92
N LEU A 39 17.14 -1.65 -2.69
CA LEU A 39 16.74 -0.44 -1.96
C LEU A 39 15.51 0.24 -2.58
N ARG A 40 15.44 0.31 -3.92
CA ARG A 40 14.29 0.90 -4.62
C ARG A 40 12.97 0.23 -4.29
N LEU A 41 12.96 -1.08 -4.05
CA LEU A 41 11.75 -1.83 -3.69
C LEU A 41 11.42 -1.65 -2.21
N GLU A 42 12.42 -1.62 -1.35
CA GLU A 42 12.24 -1.35 0.08
C GLU A 42 11.62 0.01 0.34
N VAL A 43 12.02 1.04 -0.40
CA VAL A 43 11.40 2.38 -0.33
C VAL A 43 9.90 2.31 -0.63
N TRP A 44 9.49 1.53 -1.63
CA TRP A 44 8.07 1.36 -1.96
C TRP A 44 7.30 0.56 -0.92
N HIS A 45 7.90 -0.48 -0.33
CA HIS A 45 7.29 -1.20 0.78
C HIS A 45 7.03 -0.29 1.98
N LEU A 46 8.01 0.52 2.37
CA LEU A 46 7.84 1.50 3.44
C LEU A 46 6.78 2.56 3.12
N ALA A 47 6.77 3.07 1.89
CA ALA A 47 5.73 4.02 1.46
C ALA A 47 4.33 3.40 1.53
N ARG A 48 4.20 2.13 1.15
CA ARG A 48 2.94 1.37 1.27
C ARG A 48 2.50 1.25 2.73
N GLU A 49 3.40 0.86 3.63
CA GLU A 49 3.09 0.75 5.05
C GLU A 49 2.64 2.09 5.65
N TYR A 50 3.35 3.18 5.36
CA TYR A 50 2.95 4.51 5.81
C TYR A 50 1.58 4.94 5.25
N ALA A 51 1.29 4.63 3.99
CA ALA A 51 0.00 4.95 3.39
C ALA A 51 -1.14 4.16 4.05
N ILE A 52 -0.93 2.89 4.36
CA ILE A 52 -1.89 2.03 5.06
C ILE A 52 -2.20 2.61 6.45
N HIS A 53 -1.17 2.93 7.21
CA HIS A 53 -1.35 3.49 8.55
C HIS A 53 -1.91 4.92 8.54
N ALA A 54 -1.58 5.72 7.53
CA ALA A 54 -2.20 7.03 7.35
C ALA A 54 -3.72 6.92 7.11
N ASP A 55 -4.16 5.92 6.36
CA ASP A 55 -5.58 5.61 6.19
C ASP A 55 -6.22 5.15 7.50
N ASP A 56 -5.53 4.31 8.28
CA ASP A 56 -6.04 3.80 9.56
C ASP A 56 -6.32 4.93 10.57
N ILE A 57 -5.56 6.03 10.51
CA ILE A 57 -5.73 7.21 11.39
C ILE A 57 -6.37 8.41 10.66
N GLU A 58 -6.89 8.19 9.47
CA GLU A 58 -7.64 9.18 8.68
C GLU A 58 -6.87 10.50 8.42
N VAL A 59 -5.60 10.40 8.03
CA VAL A 59 -4.79 11.58 7.66
C VAL A 59 -5.45 12.32 6.50
N PRO A 60 -5.76 13.62 6.62
CA PRO A 60 -6.41 14.38 5.57
C PRO A 60 -5.57 14.47 4.30
N MET A 61 -6.21 14.30 3.15
CA MET A 61 -5.62 14.47 1.83
C MET A 61 -6.55 15.26 0.92
N THR A 62 -5.96 16.04 0.03
CA THR A 62 -6.72 16.61 -1.09
C THR A 62 -7.11 15.51 -2.08
N PRO A 63 -8.18 15.68 -2.89
CA PRO A 63 -8.56 14.72 -3.91
C PRO A 63 -7.42 14.39 -4.89
N ARG A 64 -6.58 15.36 -5.23
CA ARG A 64 -5.44 15.18 -6.12
C ARG A 64 -4.35 14.30 -5.49
N GLU A 65 -4.03 14.54 -4.23
CA GLU A 65 -3.07 13.71 -3.46
C GLU A 65 -3.59 12.29 -3.34
N ARG A 66 -4.87 12.12 -3.04
CA ARG A 66 -5.49 10.79 -2.92
C ARG A 66 -5.44 10.04 -4.24
N GLN A 67 -5.78 10.68 -5.35
CA GLN A 67 -5.69 10.06 -6.68
C GLN A 67 -4.26 9.61 -7.03
N ALA A 68 -3.28 10.47 -6.77
CA ALA A 68 -1.88 10.13 -6.99
C ALA A 68 -1.43 8.95 -6.12
N GLN A 69 -1.82 8.94 -4.85
CA GLN A 69 -1.52 7.86 -3.92
C GLN A 69 -2.14 6.54 -4.35
N LEU A 70 -3.43 6.53 -4.68
CA LEU A 70 -4.14 5.32 -5.11
C LEU A 70 -3.51 4.69 -6.35
N ARG A 71 -3.08 5.51 -7.31
CA ARG A 71 -2.49 5.05 -8.56
C ARG A 71 -1.24 4.21 -8.35
N TRP A 72 -0.31 4.68 -7.54
CA TRP A 72 0.89 3.89 -7.26
C TRP A 72 0.62 2.73 -6.28
N ARG A 73 -0.35 2.86 -5.37
CA ARG A 73 -0.74 1.78 -4.45
C ARG A 73 -1.36 0.60 -5.17
N VAL A 74 -2.14 0.83 -6.20
CA VAL A 74 -2.68 -0.24 -7.07
C VAL A 74 -1.53 -0.98 -7.75
N ALA A 75 -0.64 -0.26 -8.42
CA ALA A 75 0.48 -0.86 -9.15
C ALA A 75 1.43 -1.62 -8.23
N PHE A 76 1.87 -0.98 -7.15
CA PHE A 76 2.81 -1.61 -6.21
C PHE A 76 2.15 -2.70 -5.38
N GLY A 77 0.87 -2.57 -5.04
CA GLY A 77 0.12 -3.60 -4.31
C GLY A 77 -0.01 -4.90 -5.10
N LEU A 78 -0.21 -4.84 -6.41
CA LEU A 78 -0.19 -6.01 -7.29
C LEU A 78 1.18 -6.68 -7.32
N PHE A 79 2.24 -5.88 -7.42
CA PHE A 79 3.61 -6.37 -7.36
C PHE A 79 3.91 -7.04 -6.01
N ALA A 80 3.56 -6.40 -4.90
CA ALA A 80 3.81 -6.92 -3.56
C ALA A 80 3.06 -8.24 -3.31
N ALA A 81 1.80 -8.36 -3.74
CA ALA A 81 1.04 -9.60 -3.64
C ALA A 81 1.71 -10.74 -4.41
N HIS A 82 2.22 -10.46 -5.61
CA HIS A 82 2.98 -11.44 -6.38
C HIS A 82 4.28 -11.85 -5.68
N GLU A 83 5.02 -10.91 -5.14
CA GLU A 83 6.27 -11.15 -4.40
C GLU A 83 6.05 -11.98 -3.13
N GLU A 84 4.93 -11.74 -2.43
CA GLU A 84 4.52 -12.47 -1.23
C GLU A 84 4.01 -13.89 -1.52
N GLY A 85 3.89 -14.26 -2.81
CA GLY A 85 3.43 -15.59 -3.21
C GLY A 85 1.91 -15.77 -3.23
N ASP A 86 1.16 -14.68 -3.12
CA ASP A 86 -0.31 -14.64 -3.21
C ASP A 86 -0.75 -13.68 -4.33
N PRO A 87 -0.47 -14.02 -5.60
CA PRO A 87 -0.73 -13.13 -6.72
C PRO A 87 -2.23 -12.88 -6.90
N VAL A 88 -2.57 -11.62 -7.16
CA VAL A 88 -3.94 -11.20 -7.45
C VAL A 88 -4.14 -11.16 -8.97
N ASP A 89 -5.16 -11.86 -9.46
CA ASP A 89 -5.53 -11.83 -10.86
C ASP A 89 -6.39 -10.58 -11.14
N ALA A 90 -5.73 -9.51 -11.54
CA ALA A 90 -6.37 -8.24 -11.81
C ALA A 90 -5.70 -7.51 -12.98
N GLU A 91 -6.51 -6.75 -13.71
CA GLU A 91 -6.09 -5.93 -14.84
C GLU A 91 -6.53 -4.49 -14.63
N VAL A 92 -5.60 -3.56 -14.80
CA VAL A 92 -5.86 -2.12 -14.66
C VAL A 92 -6.22 -1.54 -16.02
N ASP A 93 -7.39 -0.88 -16.08
CA ASP A 93 -7.85 -0.13 -17.25
C ASP A 93 -8.26 1.28 -16.84
N GLY A 94 -7.43 2.27 -17.20
CA GLY A 94 -7.62 3.66 -16.80
C GLY A 94 -7.60 3.85 -15.29
N ASP A 95 -8.74 4.21 -14.72
CA ASP A 95 -8.97 4.39 -13.27
C ASP A 95 -9.79 3.26 -12.63
N ARG A 96 -9.96 2.16 -13.37
CA ARG A 96 -10.70 0.97 -12.96
C ARG A 96 -9.78 -0.25 -12.90
N VAL A 97 -10.20 -1.24 -12.12
CA VAL A 97 -9.53 -2.54 -12.01
C VAL A 97 -10.54 -3.64 -12.22
N GLU A 98 -10.30 -4.51 -13.20
CA GLU A 98 -11.02 -5.77 -13.32
C GLU A 98 -10.34 -6.82 -12.44
N LEU A 99 -10.97 -7.19 -11.35
CA LEU A 99 -10.53 -8.26 -10.46
C LEU A 99 -11.19 -9.57 -10.87
N ARG A 100 -10.41 -10.62 -11.08
CA ARG A 100 -10.90 -11.98 -11.27
C ARG A 100 -10.70 -12.77 -9.97
N HIS A 101 -11.80 -13.26 -9.43
CA HIS A 101 -11.78 -14.01 -8.19
C HIS A 101 -12.76 -15.19 -8.26
N ARG A 102 -12.24 -16.40 -8.14
CA ARG A 102 -13.04 -17.66 -8.19
C ARG A 102 -13.96 -17.77 -9.41
N GLY A 103 -13.42 -17.46 -10.59
CA GLY A 103 -14.14 -17.53 -11.85
C GLY A 103 -15.14 -16.39 -12.09
N ARG A 104 -15.23 -15.43 -11.21
CA ARG A 104 -16.06 -14.23 -11.37
C ARG A 104 -15.21 -12.99 -11.63
N ARG A 105 -15.80 -12.03 -12.32
CA ARG A 105 -15.17 -10.73 -12.62
C ARG A 105 -15.86 -9.65 -11.84
N TYR A 106 -15.06 -8.73 -11.30
CA TYR A 106 -15.51 -7.56 -10.54
C TYR A 106 -14.83 -6.33 -11.10
N ASP A 107 -15.63 -5.32 -11.44
CA ASP A 107 -15.13 -4.02 -11.89
C ASP A 107 -15.10 -3.07 -10.69
N LEU A 108 -13.91 -2.71 -10.24
CA LEU A 108 -13.68 -1.94 -9.02
C LEU A 108 -13.01 -0.62 -9.34
N ASP A 109 -13.34 0.42 -8.58
CA ASP A 109 -12.51 1.63 -8.54
C ASP A 109 -11.23 1.41 -7.73
N PHE A 110 -10.29 2.36 -7.78
CA PHE A 110 -9.02 2.24 -7.07
C PHE A 110 -9.18 2.22 -5.55
N GLU A 111 -10.12 3.00 -4.99
CA GLU A 111 -10.40 2.98 -3.54
C GLU A 111 -10.81 1.59 -3.07
N THR A 112 -11.76 0.98 -3.76
CA THR A 112 -12.27 -0.35 -3.43
C THR A 112 -11.19 -1.41 -3.62
N PHE A 113 -10.42 -1.32 -4.69
CA PHE A 113 -9.35 -2.28 -4.95
C PHE A 113 -8.20 -2.17 -3.94
N VAL A 114 -7.79 -0.97 -3.54
CA VAL A 114 -6.78 -0.79 -2.49
C VAL A 114 -7.29 -1.31 -1.15
N ALA A 115 -8.56 -1.08 -0.80
CA ALA A 115 -9.18 -1.67 0.40
C ALA A 115 -9.19 -3.20 0.35
N TYR A 116 -9.40 -3.80 -0.83
CA TYR A 116 -9.27 -5.24 -1.05
C TYR A 116 -7.85 -5.73 -0.80
N LEU A 117 -6.85 -5.11 -1.43
CA LEU A 117 -5.43 -5.48 -1.28
C LEU A 117 -4.91 -5.38 0.17
N THR A 118 -5.46 -4.47 0.95
CA THR A 118 -5.06 -4.23 2.33
C THR A 118 -5.99 -4.88 3.37
N ASN A 119 -7.02 -5.59 2.91
CA ASN A 119 -8.06 -6.20 3.75
C ASN A 119 -8.69 -5.20 4.73
N ARG A 120 -9.09 -4.04 4.23
CA ARG A 120 -9.68 -2.95 5.02
C ARG A 120 -11.04 -2.50 4.50
N PRO A 121 -12.04 -3.39 4.43
CA PRO A 121 -13.37 -3.04 3.91
C PRO A 121 -14.04 -1.91 4.72
N GLN A 122 -13.69 -1.75 5.99
CA GLN A 122 -14.23 -0.69 6.87
C GLN A 122 -13.88 0.73 6.40
N GLN A 123 -12.83 0.90 5.59
CA GLN A 123 -12.43 2.21 5.06
C GLN A 123 -13.32 2.70 3.91
N LEU A 124 -14.12 1.81 3.31
CA LEU A 124 -15.04 2.17 2.24
C LEU A 124 -16.31 2.83 2.80
N LYS A 125 -16.76 3.88 2.12
CA LYS A 125 -17.98 4.61 2.50
C LYS A 125 -19.25 3.84 2.11
N ASP A 126 -19.24 3.18 0.94
CA ASP A 126 -20.39 2.45 0.43
C ASP A 126 -20.59 1.12 1.18
N PRO A 127 -21.74 0.90 1.83
CA PRO A 127 -22.05 -0.37 2.49
C PRO A 127 -22.07 -1.58 1.56
N ALA A 128 -22.44 -1.41 0.28
CA ALA A 128 -22.46 -2.48 -0.69
C ALA A 128 -21.03 -2.95 -1.04
N GLU A 129 -20.12 -2.01 -1.24
CA GLU A 129 -18.68 -2.30 -1.46
C GLU A 129 -18.05 -2.96 -0.23
N ARG A 130 -18.36 -2.50 0.98
CA ARG A 130 -17.91 -3.16 2.21
C ARG A 130 -18.37 -4.62 2.30
N ARG A 131 -19.64 -4.89 1.95
CA ARG A 131 -20.17 -6.27 1.94
C ARG A 131 -19.48 -7.12 0.91
N LEU A 132 -19.27 -6.59 -0.29
CA LEU A 132 -18.55 -7.28 -1.38
C LEU A 132 -17.14 -7.69 -0.92
N LEU A 133 -16.37 -6.77 -0.37
CA LEU A 133 -15.01 -7.07 0.08
C LEU A 133 -14.98 -8.10 1.22
N ARG A 134 -15.92 -8.04 2.15
CA ARG A 134 -16.04 -9.06 3.21
C ARG A 134 -16.33 -10.44 2.64
N GLN A 135 -17.17 -10.54 1.62
CA GLN A 135 -17.45 -11.81 0.94
C GLN A 135 -16.21 -12.36 0.22
N LEU A 136 -15.44 -11.50 -0.45
CA LEU A 136 -14.20 -11.89 -1.13
C LEU A 136 -13.13 -12.33 -0.12
N GLY A 137 -13.00 -11.67 1.02
CA GLY A 137 -12.02 -11.99 2.06
C GLY A 137 -12.40 -13.22 2.90
N ALA A 138 -13.68 -13.41 3.23
CA ALA A 138 -14.17 -14.54 4.06
C ALA A 138 -14.00 -15.91 3.38
N THR A 139 -13.67 -15.92 2.11
CA THR A 139 -13.53 -17.14 1.28
C THR A 139 -12.07 -17.43 0.94
N GLY A 140 -11.13 -16.71 1.57
CA GLY A 140 -9.68 -16.91 1.47
C GLY A 140 -9.16 -18.03 2.37
#